data_013abed33e725a318562cb5e811dcde7
#
_entry.id   013abed33e725a318562cb5e811dcde7
#
_cell.length_a   1.000
_cell.length_b   1.000
_cell.length_c   1.000
_cell.angle_alpha   90.00
_cell.angle_beta   90.00
_cell.angle_gamma   90.00
#
_symmetry.space_group_name_H-M   'P 1'
#
loop_
_entity.id
_entity.type
_entity.pdbx_description
1 polymer ?
#
loop_
_entity_poly.entity_id
_entity_poly.type
_entity_poly.pdbx_seq_one_letter_code
_entity_poly.pdbx_strand_id
1 'polypeptide(L)'
;LNKPLTVYANYNKTFDAINSSVDATIGYDYQHWRDHGPAYDTYNEAGDITNTSTAWDNRHALLSYYGRINYSYDSRYLLTATFRRDGSSRFAKDNRWGTFPSVALAWRVAGEDFFEGARSVMNDLKIRATYGVTGQQDGIANYGYMPNYTISNPGAYYWFNGQWIPVYRPQAYNPDLKWE
;
A
#
# COMPACT_ATOMS: atom_id res chain seq x y z
N LEU A 1 14.12 9.80 -0.48
CA LEU A 1 14.29 9.47 0.94
C LEU A 1 13.07 8.70 1.43
N ASN A 2 13.28 7.49 1.99
CA ASN A 2 12.23 6.69 2.63
C ASN A 2 12.50 6.61 4.14
N LYS A 3 11.46 6.82 4.95
CA LYS A 3 11.52 6.74 6.42
C LYS A 3 10.44 5.77 6.90
N PRO A 4 10.77 4.48 7.10
CA PRO A 4 9.86 3.52 7.68
C PRO A 4 9.92 3.57 9.21
N LEU A 5 8.76 3.34 9.85
CA LEU A 5 8.62 3.04 11.27
C LEU A 5 7.65 1.88 11.41
N THR A 6 8.12 0.78 12.00
CA THR A 6 7.31 -0.40 12.29
C THR A 6 7.33 -0.66 13.79
N VAL A 7 6.16 -0.82 14.37
CA VAL A 7 5.98 -1.23 15.76
C VAL A 7 4.99 -2.37 15.79
N TYR A 8 5.34 -3.46 16.45
CA TYR A 8 4.44 -4.61 16.59
C TYR A 8 4.61 -5.32 17.93
N ALA A 9 3.56 -6.02 18.33
CA ALA A 9 3.57 -6.95 19.44
C ALA A 9 3.14 -8.33 18.96
N ASN A 10 3.81 -9.35 19.47
CA ASN A 10 3.52 -10.74 19.19
C ASN A 10 3.18 -11.48 20.50
N TYR A 11 2.15 -12.31 20.46
CA TYR A 11 1.78 -13.21 21.55
C TYR A 11 1.70 -14.64 21.02
N ASN A 12 2.44 -15.53 21.67
CA ASN A 12 2.43 -16.95 21.35
C ASN A 12 2.09 -17.77 22.61
N LYS A 13 1.14 -18.68 22.49
CA LYS A 13 0.71 -19.55 23.59
C LYS A 13 0.30 -20.92 23.07
N THR A 14 0.84 -21.96 23.70
CA THR A 14 0.38 -23.34 23.53
C THR A 14 -0.44 -23.75 24.75
N PHE A 15 -1.57 -24.41 24.50
CA PHE A 15 -2.51 -24.93 25.48
C PHE A 15 -2.54 -26.45 25.35
N ASP A 16 -1.64 -27.11 26.07
CA ASP A 16 -1.46 -28.58 25.95
C ASP A 16 -2.73 -29.36 26.35
N ALA A 17 -3.47 -28.86 27.34
CA ALA A 17 -4.71 -29.48 27.79
C ALA A 17 -5.80 -29.62 26.70
N ILE A 18 -5.75 -28.83 25.68
CA ILE A 18 -6.71 -28.82 24.57
C ILE A 18 -6.03 -28.95 23.20
N ASN A 19 -4.77 -29.36 23.16
CA ASN A 19 -3.97 -29.53 21.94
C ASN A 19 -4.04 -28.32 20.99
N SER A 20 -4.01 -27.12 21.54
CA SER A 20 -4.20 -25.91 20.77
C SER A 20 -3.02 -24.96 20.89
N SER A 21 -2.72 -24.24 19.81
CA SER A 21 -1.76 -23.15 19.84
C SER A 21 -2.32 -21.89 19.17
N VAL A 22 -1.97 -20.76 19.73
CA VAL A 22 -2.32 -19.44 19.23
C VAL A 22 -1.04 -18.64 19.04
N ASP A 23 -0.89 -18.05 17.87
CA ASP A 23 0.10 -17.01 17.57
C ASP A 23 -0.64 -15.78 17.06
N ALA A 24 -0.55 -14.69 17.78
CA ALA A 24 -1.23 -13.45 17.47
C ALA A 24 -0.24 -12.30 17.34
N THR A 25 -0.36 -11.54 16.28
CA THR A 25 0.46 -10.35 16.02
C THR A 25 -0.47 -9.16 15.80
N ILE A 26 -0.17 -8.03 16.43
CA ILE A 26 -0.75 -6.73 16.12
C ILE A 26 0.38 -5.77 15.81
N GLY A 27 0.18 -4.87 14.86
CA GLY A 27 1.22 -3.95 14.47
C GLY A 27 0.71 -2.69 13.81
N TYR A 28 1.64 -1.78 13.71
CA TYR A 28 1.50 -0.47 13.13
C TYR A 28 2.71 -0.21 12.24
N ASP A 29 2.46 0.20 10.99
CA ASP A 29 3.49 0.63 10.05
C ASP A 29 3.20 2.05 9.59
N TYR A 30 4.23 2.86 9.59
CA TYR A 30 4.22 4.18 8.95
C TYR A 30 5.38 4.26 7.98
N GLN A 31 5.09 4.65 6.75
CA GLN A 31 6.10 4.86 5.71
C GLN A 31 5.90 6.24 5.10
N HIS A 32 6.99 6.98 4.97
CA HIS A 32 6.99 8.29 4.35
C HIS A 32 8.08 8.34 3.28
N TRP A 33 7.65 8.59 2.06
CA TRP A 33 8.54 8.79 0.92
C TRP A 33 8.62 10.26 0.57
N ARG A 34 9.83 10.71 0.35
CA ARG A 34 10.12 12.02 -0.19
C ARG A 34 11.11 11.87 -1.33
N ASP A 35 10.69 12.32 -2.49
CA ASP A 35 11.49 12.38 -3.69
C ASP A 35 11.58 13.82 -4.16
N HIS A 36 12.79 14.35 -4.29
CA HIS A 36 13.02 15.75 -4.57
C HIS A 36 14.24 15.92 -5.48
N GLY A 37 14.19 16.91 -6.33
CA GLY A 37 15.30 17.33 -7.18
C GLY A 37 15.51 18.84 -7.15
N PRO A 38 16.75 19.29 -7.25
CA PRO A 38 17.05 20.73 -7.40
C PRO A 38 16.60 21.24 -8.76
N ALA A 39 16.46 22.55 -8.86
CA ALA A 39 16.31 23.23 -10.14
C ALA A 39 17.69 23.47 -10.75
N TYR A 40 17.81 23.22 -12.04
CA TYR A 40 19.00 23.58 -12.82
C TYR A 40 18.55 24.33 -14.07
N ASP A 41 19.03 25.58 -14.20
CA ASP A 41 18.84 26.33 -15.43
C ASP A 41 19.85 25.86 -16.48
N THR A 42 19.43 25.81 -17.74
CA THR A 42 20.34 25.55 -18.85
C THR A 42 20.76 26.85 -19.53
N TYR A 43 22.01 26.91 -19.92
CA TYR A 43 22.62 28.12 -20.50
C TYR A 43 23.12 27.80 -21.90
N ASN A 44 23.16 28.83 -22.78
CA ASN A 44 23.85 28.76 -24.06
C ASN A 44 25.35 29.09 -23.89
N GLU A 45 26.10 29.04 -24.99
CA GLU A 45 27.55 29.39 -24.98
C GLU A 45 27.82 30.85 -24.59
N ALA A 46 26.85 31.75 -24.78
CA ALA A 46 26.95 33.16 -24.40
C ALA A 46 26.64 33.39 -22.92
N GLY A 47 26.18 32.37 -22.19
CA GLY A 47 25.81 32.46 -20.78
C GLY A 47 24.35 32.88 -20.52
N ASP A 48 23.52 32.95 -21.56
CA ASP A 48 22.10 33.27 -21.41
C ASP A 48 21.31 32.03 -20.99
N ILE A 49 20.32 32.22 -20.12
CA ILE A 49 19.43 31.15 -19.70
C ILE A 49 18.52 30.75 -20.89
N THR A 50 18.66 29.51 -21.33
CA THR A 50 17.84 28.93 -22.42
C THR A 50 16.61 28.20 -21.91
N ASN A 51 16.68 27.65 -20.69
CA ASN A 51 15.56 27.00 -20.05
C ASN A 51 15.68 27.07 -18.53
N THR A 52 14.57 27.37 -17.86
CA THR A 52 14.46 27.40 -16.41
C THR A 52 13.74 26.17 -15.92
N SER A 53 14.34 25.39 -15.04
CA SER A 53 13.65 24.28 -14.38
C SER A 53 13.16 24.70 -12.99
N THR A 54 12.15 23.98 -12.49
CA THR A 54 11.62 24.23 -11.14
C THR A 54 12.04 23.05 -10.24
N ALA A 55 12.55 23.35 -9.06
CA ALA A 55 12.77 22.32 -8.04
C ALA A 55 11.46 21.60 -7.72
N TRP A 56 11.55 20.31 -7.57
CA TRP A 56 10.38 19.49 -7.26
C TRP A 56 10.56 18.73 -5.94
N ASP A 57 9.47 18.55 -5.21
CA ASP A 57 9.42 17.85 -3.92
C ASP A 57 8.12 17.06 -3.83
N ASN A 58 8.19 15.80 -4.20
CA ASN A 58 7.06 14.87 -4.14
C ASN A 58 7.09 14.08 -2.84
N ARG A 59 5.97 14.06 -2.15
CA ARG A 59 5.83 13.33 -0.88
C ARG A 59 4.58 12.49 -0.89
N HIS A 60 4.70 11.29 -0.32
CA HIS A 60 3.54 10.50 0.02
C HIS A 60 3.80 9.68 1.28
N ALA A 61 2.74 9.30 1.95
CA ALA A 61 2.80 8.53 3.17
C ALA A 61 1.76 7.41 3.15
N LEU A 62 2.13 6.29 3.74
CA LEU A 62 1.27 5.14 4.00
C LEU A 62 1.28 4.84 5.49
N LEU A 63 0.10 4.70 6.06
CA LEU A 63 -0.12 4.34 7.45
C LEU A 63 -0.93 3.05 7.48
N SER A 64 -0.47 2.07 8.23
CA SER A 64 -1.11 0.75 8.27
C SER A 64 -1.29 0.28 9.71
N TYR A 65 -2.49 -0.22 10.01
CA TYR A 65 -2.76 -1.02 11.19
C TYR A 65 -3.03 -2.44 10.75
N TYR A 66 -2.41 -3.41 11.40
CA TYR A 66 -2.64 -4.80 11.04
C TYR A 66 -2.72 -5.70 12.25
N GLY A 67 -3.46 -6.79 12.08
CA GLY A 67 -3.53 -7.87 13.03
C GLY A 67 -3.57 -9.20 12.30
N ARG A 68 -2.91 -10.20 12.87
CA ARG A 68 -2.91 -11.59 12.39
C ARG A 68 -3.10 -12.53 13.57
N ILE A 69 -3.91 -13.53 13.39
CA ILE A 69 -4.06 -14.65 14.32
C ILE A 69 -3.86 -15.95 13.54
N ASN A 70 -2.93 -16.76 14.01
CA ASN A 70 -2.76 -18.13 13.58
C ASN A 70 -3.23 -19.02 14.73
N TYR A 71 -4.17 -19.89 14.46
CA TYR A 71 -4.67 -20.87 15.40
C TYR A 71 -4.45 -22.27 14.84
N SER A 72 -3.94 -23.16 15.68
CA SER A 72 -3.78 -24.57 15.33
C SER A 72 -4.43 -25.42 16.41
N TYR A 73 -5.25 -26.36 15.97
CA TYR A 73 -5.85 -27.39 16.81
C TYR A 73 -5.33 -28.75 16.37
N ASP A 74 -4.80 -29.50 17.35
CA ASP A 74 -4.25 -30.84 17.19
C ASP A 74 -3.22 -30.97 16.04
N SER A 75 -2.55 -29.88 15.68
CA SER A 75 -1.65 -29.80 14.52
C SER A 75 -2.27 -30.24 13.18
N ARG A 76 -3.58 -30.46 13.14
CA ARG A 76 -4.36 -30.94 11.99
C ARG A 76 -5.19 -29.83 11.36
N TYR A 77 -5.83 -29.00 12.18
CA TYR A 77 -6.71 -27.92 11.74
C TYR A 77 -6.04 -26.58 12.01
N LEU A 78 -5.84 -25.81 10.95
CA LEU A 78 -5.15 -24.53 11.04
C LEU A 78 -6.06 -23.44 10.48
N LEU A 79 -6.17 -22.35 11.24
CA LEU A 79 -6.86 -21.13 10.85
C LEU A 79 -5.86 -19.98 10.89
N THR A 80 -5.80 -19.20 9.82
CA THR A 80 -5.14 -17.91 9.82
C THR A 80 -6.17 -16.84 9.48
N ALA A 81 -6.30 -15.84 10.32
CA ALA A 81 -7.09 -14.64 10.04
C ALA A 81 -6.18 -13.42 10.06
N THR A 82 -6.32 -12.56 9.06
CA THR A 82 -5.56 -11.31 8.95
C THR A 82 -6.54 -10.16 8.70
N PHE A 83 -6.32 -9.08 9.38
CA PHE A 83 -7.00 -7.81 9.17
C PHE A 83 -5.95 -6.72 8.95
N ARG A 84 -6.09 -5.97 7.87
CA ARG A 84 -5.23 -4.82 7.59
C ARG A 84 -6.08 -3.62 7.20
N ARG A 85 -5.73 -2.47 7.75
CA ARG A 85 -6.33 -1.19 7.41
C ARG A 85 -5.23 -0.21 7.05
N ASP A 86 -5.24 0.23 5.80
CA ASP A 86 -4.21 1.09 5.24
C ASP A 86 -4.79 2.46 4.88
N GLY A 87 -4.08 3.51 5.27
CA GLY A 87 -4.39 4.89 4.93
C GLY A 87 -3.29 5.50 4.06
N SER A 88 -3.62 5.89 2.83
CA SER A 88 -2.66 6.47 1.90
C SER A 88 -2.95 7.94 1.63
N SER A 89 -1.90 8.76 1.61
CA SER A 89 -1.99 10.17 1.25
C SER A 89 -2.22 10.42 -0.24
N ARG A 90 -2.21 9.37 -1.07
CA ARG A 90 -2.53 9.45 -2.51
C ARG A 90 -4.02 9.64 -2.79
N PHE A 91 -4.87 9.42 -1.79
CA PHE A 91 -6.31 9.54 -1.89
C PHE A 91 -6.85 10.76 -1.13
N ALA A 92 -8.00 11.25 -1.57
CA ALA A 92 -8.76 12.27 -0.85
C ALA A 92 -9.12 11.80 0.57
N LYS A 93 -9.43 12.74 1.48
CA LYS A 93 -9.68 12.46 2.89
C LYS A 93 -10.71 11.36 3.12
N ASP A 94 -11.78 11.35 2.33
CA ASP A 94 -12.90 10.43 2.51
C ASP A 94 -12.62 9.02 1.95
N ASN A 95 -11.71 8.89 0.98
CA ASN A 95 -11.34 7.64 0.32
C ASN A 95 -9.96 7.10 0.75
N ARG A 96 -9.34 7.74 1.72
CA ARG A 96 -7.96 7.47 2.14
C ARG A 96 -7.75 6.08 2.71
N TRP A 97 -8.76 5.54 3.39
CA TRP A 97 -8.65 4.31 4.14
C TRP A 97 -9.23 3.12 3.39
N GLY A 98 -8.41 2.09 3.19
CA GLY A 98 -8.81 0.76 2.72
C GLY A 98 -8.77 -0.26 3.86
N THR A 99 -9.62 -1.27 3.78
CA THR A 99 -9.69 -2.37 4.74
C THR A 99 -9.58 -3.70 4.01
N PHE A 100 -8.62 -4.54 4.41
CA PHE A 100 -8.21 -5.74 3.69
C PHE A 100 -8.22 -6.94 4.64
N PRO A 101 -9.38 -7.59 4.85
CA PRO A 101 -9.48 -8.81 5.61
C PRO A 101 -9.05 -10.01 4.77
N SER A 102 -8.47 -11.02 5.42
CA SER A 102 -8.26 -12.33 4.81
C SER A 102 -8.41 -13.45 5.83
N VAL A 103 -8.83 -14.61 5.36
CA VAL A 103 -8.93 -15.84 6.14
C VAL A 103 -8.40 -17.01 5.33
N ALA A 104 -7.65 -17.88 5.99
CA ALA A 104 -7.17 -19.12 5.42
C ALA A 104 -7.46 -20.27 6.39
N LEU A 105 -8.02 -21.34 5.85
CA LEU A 105 -8.23 -22.60 6.54
C LEU A 105 -7.32 -23.66 5.94
N ALA A 106 -6.72 -24.49 6.77
CA ALA A 106 -5.98 -25.64 6.29
C ALA A 106 -6.28 -26.87 7.15
N TRP A 107 -6.43 -27.99 6.47
CA TRP A 107 -6.64 -29.29 7.07
C TRP A 107 -5.51 -30.23 6.66
N ARG A 108 -4.81 -30.74 7.65
CA ARG A 108 -3.74 -31.74 7.46
C ARG A 108 -4.37 -33.13 7.52
N VAL A 109 -4.84 -33.61 6.38
CA VAL A 109 -5.52 -34.92 6.23
C VAL A 109 -4.58 -36.05 6.66
N ALA A 110 -3.28 -35.92 6.38
CA ALA A 110 -2.28 -36.91 6.80
C ALA A 110 -2.16 -37.08 8.31
N GLY A 111 -2.71 -36.18 9.11
CA GLY A 111 -2.78 -36.28 10.57
C GLY A 111 -3.95 -37.10 11.06
N GLU A 112 -4.91 -37.47 10.21
CA GLU A 112 -6.10 -38.23 10.59
C GLU A 112 -5.83 -39.74 10.64
N ASP A 113 -6.54 -40.44 11.53
CA ASP A 113 -6.35 -41.89 11.74
C ASP A 113 -6.75 -42.70 10.48
N PHE A 114 -7.76 -42.24 9.74
CA PHE A 114 -8.17 -42.91 8.49
C PHE A 114 -7.12 -42.84 7.39
N PHE A 115 -6.15 -41.94 7.48
CA PHE A 115 -5.10 -41.76 6.49
C PHE A 115 -3.91 -42.74 6.69
N GLU A 116 -3.85 -43.49 7.79
CA GLU A 116 -2.73 -44.39 8.09
C GLU A 116 -2.42 -45.40 6.98
N GLY A 117 -3.46 -45.97 6.36
CA GLY A 117 -3.30 -46.90 5.26
C GLY A 117 -2.65 -46.31 3.99
N ALA A 118 -2.79 -44.99 3.79
CA ALA A 118 -2.24 -44.29 2.63
C ALA A 118 -0.80 -43.76 2.86
N ARG A 119 -0.29 -43.77 4.09
CA ARG A 119 1.06 -43.26 4.45
C ARG A 119 2.22 -43.95 3.74
N SER A 120 2.01 -45.20 3.33
CA SER A 120 3.01 -45.95 2.56
C SER A 120 3.25 -45.38 1.14
N VAL A 121 2.26 -44.67 0.59
CA VAL A 121 2.30 -44.07 -0.74
C VAL A 121 2.42 -42.53 -0.68
N MET A 122 1.79 -41.93 0.32
CA MET A 122 1.73 -40.46 0.47
C MET A 122 2.05 -40.07 1.93
N ASN A 123 3.19 -39.45 2.13
CA ASN A 123 3.68 -39.10 3.47
C ASN A 123 2.96 -37.92 4.12
N ASP A 124 2.47 -36.95 3.32
CA ASP A 124 1.71 -35.81 3.80
C ASP A 124 0.66 -35.37 2.78
N LEU A 125 -0.51 -35.00 3.28
CA LEU A 125 -1.61 -34.43 2.51
C LEU A 125 -2.21 -33.29 3.32
N LYS A 126 -2.20 -32.07 2.73
CA LYS A 126 -2.74 -30.87 3.34
C LYS A 126 -3.64 -30.14 2.33
N ILE A 127 -4.89 -29.92 2.69
CA ILE A 127 -5.83 -29.13 1.92
C ILE A 127 -5.86 -27.71 2.51
N ARG A 128 -5.86 -26.70 1.63
CA ARG A 128 -5.92 -25.29 2.05
C ARG A 128 -6.95 -24.55 1.21
N ALA A 129 -7.76 -23.71 1.87
CA ALA A 129 -8.67 -22.76 1.25
C ALA A 129 -8.36 -21.37 1.82
N THR A 130 -8.29 -20.37 0.94
CA THR A 130 -7.98 -18.99 1.32
C THR A 130 -8.92 -18.05 0.61
N TYR A 131 -9.45 -17.07 1.35
CA TYR A 131 -10.19 -15.95 0.82
C TYR A 131 -9.62 -14.65 1.41
N GLY A 132 -9.49 -13.61 0.59
CA GLY A 132 -9.00 -12.33 1.05
C GLY A 132 -9.29 -11.22 0.07
N VAL A 133 -9.34 -10.01 0.61
CA VAL A 133 -9.42 -8.76 -0.13
C VAL A 133 -8.04 -8.11 -0.09
N THR A 134 -7.56 -7.69 -1.24
CA THR A 134 -6.30 -6.93 -1.38
C THR A 134 -6.60 -5.56 -1.94
N GLY A 135 -5.79 -4.59 -1.60
CA GLY A 135 -5.87 -3.25 -2.17
C GLY A 135 -4.60 -2.88 -2.91
N GLN A 136 -4.76 -2.09 -3.95
CA GLN A 136 -3.66 -1.55 -4.74
C GLN A 136 -3.75 -0.04 -4.80
N GLN A 137 -2.60 0.63 -4.72
CA GLN A 137 -2.44 2.07 -4.89
C GLN A 137 -1.35 2.44 -5.91
N ASP A 138 -0.70 1.43 -6.51
CA ASP A 138 0.38 1.66 -7.45
C ASP A 138 -0.17 2.21 -8.77
N GLY A 139 0.60 3.12 -9.39
CA GLY A 139 0.16 3.83 -10.59
C GLY A 139 -0.68 5.10 -10.32
N ILE A 140 -1.11 5.34 -9.08
CA ILE A 140 -1.84 6.55 -8.71
C ILE A 140 -0.84 7.67 -8.38
N ALA A 141 -1.01 8.82 -9.04
CA ALA A 141 -0.21 10.01 -8.78
C ALA A 141 -0.41 10.52 -7.35
N ASN A 142 0.64 11.04 -6.71
CA ASN A 142 0.60 11.50 -5.32
C ASN A 142 -0.47 12.56 -5.03
N TYR A 143 -0.88 13.34 -6.02
CA TYR A 143 -1.85 14.43 -5.89
C TYR A 143 -2.96 14.34 -6.94
N GLY A 144 -3.19 13.16 -7.51
CA GLY A 144 -4.16 12.96 -8.59
C GLY A 144 -5.62 13.25 -8.22
N TYR A 145 -5.92 13.36 -6.93
CA TYR A 145 -7.24 13.74 -6.42
C TYR A 145 -7.43 15.27 -6.29
N MET A 146 -6.37 16.06 -6.42
CA MET A 146 -6.41 17.51 -6.25
C MET A 146 -6.52 18.23 -7.60
N PRO A 147 -7.36 19.28 -7.71
CA PRO A 147 -7.38 20.11 -8.89
C PRO A 147 -6.04 20.86 -9.03
N ASN A 148 -5.40 20.70 -10.16
CA ASN A 148 -4.15 21.37 -10.51
C ASN A 148 -4.32 22.13 -11.84
N TYR A 149 -3.55 23.20 -11.99
CA TYR A 149 -3.51 23.99 -13.20
C TYR A 149 -2.09 23.98 -13.77
N THR A 150 -1.99 23.90 -15.08
CA THR A 150 -0.73 24.04 -15.79
C THR A 150 -0.84 25.16 -16.83
N ILE A 151 0.29 25.72 -17.23
CA ILE A 151 0.35 26.65 -18.36
C ILE A 151 -0.21 25.92 -19.57
N SER A 152 -1.12 26.55 -20.31
CA SER A 152 -1.88 25.94 -21.40
C SER A 152 -0.94 25.43 -22.49
N ASN A 153 -0.45 26.26 -23.36
CA ASN A 153 0.53 25.92 -24.39
C ASN A 153 1.71 26.88 -24.32
N PRO A 154 2.91 26.48 -24.73
CA PRO A 154 4.00 27.41 -24.95
C PRO A 154 3.50 28.53 -25.90
N GLY A 155 3.53 29.78 -25.43
CA GLY A 155 3.02 30.93 -26.20
C GLY A 155 1.53 31.28 -26.01
N ALA A 156 0.76 30.54 -25.19
CA ALA A 156 -0.59 30.92 -24.84
C ALA A 156 -0.57 32.00 -23.74
N TYR A 157 -0.58 33.25 -24.17
CA TYR A 157 -0.59 34.40 -23.30
C TYR A 157 -1.68 35.38 -23.75
N TYR A 158 -2.17 36.19 -22.81
CA TYR A 158 -3.02 37.36 -23.12
C TYR A 158 -2.37 38.64 -22.57
N TRP A 159 -2.61 39.72 -23.29
CA TRP A 159 -2.08 41.04 -22.91
C TRP A 159 -3.01 41.70 -21.90
N PHE A 160 -2.50 42.01 -20.71
CA PHE A 160 -3.26 42.67 -19.67
C PHE A 160 -2.36 43.64 -18.89
N ASN A 161 -2.82 44.88 -18.71
CA ASN A 161 -2.14 45.91 -17.95
C ASN A 161 -0.65 46.09 -18.31
N GLY A 162 -0.31 46.08 -19.59
CA GLY A 162 1.06 46.26 -20.05
C GLY A 162 1.96 45.02 -19.96
N GLN A 163 1.41 43.87 -19.66
CA GLN A 163 2.16 42.62 -19.50
C GLN A 163 1.49 41.42 -20.21
N TRP A 164 2.31 40.50 -20.70
CA TRP A 164 1.85 39.22 -21.21
C TRP A 164 1.67 38.23 -20.02
N ILE A 165 0.43 37.79 -19.80
CA ILE A 165 0.06 36.90 -18.72
C ILE A 165 -0.18 35.50 -19.28
N PRO A 166 0.47 34.44 -18.72
CA PRO A 166 0.25 33.07 -19.19
C PRO A 166 -1.18 32.61 -18.94
N VAL A 167 -1.74 31.86 -19.87
CA VAL A 167 -3.04 31.20 -19.70
C VAL A 167 -2.85 29.85 -19.06
N TYR A 168 -3.60 29.59 -18.01
CA TYR A 168 -3.62 28.31 -17.32
C TYR A 168 -4.81 27.45 -17.75
N ARG A 169 -4.62 26.16 -17.80
CA ARG A 169 -5.68 25.16 -17.99
C ARG A 169 -5.73 24.19 -16.84
N PRO A 170 -6.93 23.68 -16.47
CA PRO A 170 -7.02 22.63 -15.47
C PRO A 170 -6.40 21.34 -16.01
N GLN A 171 -5.73 20.60 -15.14
CA GLN A 171 -5.33 19.21 -15.39
C GLN A 171 -6.47 18.27 -14.99
N ALA A 172 -6.50 17.09 -15.59
CA ALA A 172 -7.42 16.05 -15.17
C ALA A 172 -7.10 15.66 -13.72
N TYR A 173 -8.13 15.59 -12.89
CA TYR A 173 -8.07 15.12 -11.53
C TYR A 173 -9.29 14.26 -11.22
N ASN A 174 -9.20 13.39 -10.24
CA ASN A 174 -10.33 12.57 -9.81
C ASN A 174 -10.41 12.58 -8.27
N PRO A 175 -11.36 13.31 -7.66
CA PRO A 175 -11.53 13.36 -6.21
C PRO A 175 -12.03 12.02 -5.62
N ASP A 176 -12.61 11.16 -6.47
CA ASP A 176 -13.20 9.88 -6.07
C ASP A 176 -12.22 8.70 -6.18
N LEU A 177 -10.91 8.99 -6.42
CA LEU A 177 -9.87 7.96 -6.38
C LEU A 177 -9.92 7.20 -5.06
N LYS A 178 -9.98 5.88 -5.14
CA LYS A 178 -10.06 4.96 -4.01
C LYS A 178 -9.18 3.73 -4.23
N TRP A 179 -9.02 2.94 -3.21
CA TRP A 179 -8.37 1.63 -3.27
C TRP A 179 -9.08 0.70 -4.24
N GLU A 180 -8.31 0.02 -5.07
CA GLU A 180 -8.77 -1.01 -6.02
C GLU A 180 -8.36 -2.41 -5.53
#